data_7260a05bd2ab4176037131478cf7b0c1
#
_entry.id   7260a05bd2ab4176037131478cf7b0c1
#
_cell.length_a   1.000
_cell.length_b   1.000
_cell.length_c   1.000
_cell.angle_alpha   90.00
_cell.angle_beta   90.00
_cell.angle_gamma   90.00
#
_symmetry.space_group_name_H-M   'P 1'
#
loop_
_entity.id
_entity.type
_entity.pdbx_description
1 polymer ?
#
loop_
_entity_poly.entity_id
_entity_poly.type
_entity_poly.pdbx_seq_one_letter_code
_entity_poly.pdbx_strand_id
1 'polypeptide(L)'
;MIIISYNLSRFSQEKLDHILSNKADIYILPELACPQMVSLPEGYKMEWMGDIDFKGLGIVWNSRLNAERPNWFKPKHQYFLPLLVRGTLIMAAWPTTTEQNKPKRYPQIALEALMDYEPYINEHPTVIIGDMNCYKGQSGETKEFSIQAIFDLMEEWGFKSAYHHKTGEALGKESLTTYHHLFKEESRFFLDYAFTNIPIKDFQLFEWDREISDHVGQLIEI
;
A
#
# COMPACT_ATOMS: atom_id res chain seq x y z
N MET A 1 -9.68 -2.19 -13.79
CA MET A 1 -9.92 -1.74 -12.39
C MET A 1 -8.80 -0.78 -12.03
N ILE A 2 -9.17 0.40 -11.51
CA ILE A 2 -8.23 1.46 -11.12
C ILE A 2 -8.10 1.45 -9.61
N ILE A 3 -6.87 1.33 -9.11
CA ILE A 3 -6.54 1.34 -7.68
C ILE A 3 -5.58 2.49 -7.42
N ILE A 4 -5.89 3.32 -6.43
CA ILE A 4 -5.01 4.38 -5.93
C ILE A 4 -4.51 3.97 -4.55
N SER A 5 -3.20 4.15 -4.29
CA SER A 5 -2.64 4.11 -2.95
C SER A 5 -2.02 5.46 -2.61
N TYR A 6 -2.36 5.99 -1.43
CA TYR A 6 -1.88 7.28 -0.99
C TYR A 6 -1.79 7.33 0.54
N ASN A 7 -0.59 7.38 1.10
CA ASN A 7 -0.39 7.62 2.53
C ASN A 7 -0.80 9.06 2.85
N LEU A 8 -1.72 9.23 3.82
CA LEU A 8 -2.31 10.51 4.16
C LEU A 8 -1.41 11.43 4.99
N SER A 9 -0.32 10.90 5.57
CA SER A 9 0.57 11.68 6.46
C SER A 9 -0.22 12.52 7.48
N ARG A 10 -0.97 11.84 8.32
CA ARG A 10 -2.02 12.36 9.20
C ARG A 10 -3.34 12.67 8.47
N PHE A 11 -4.36 11.98 8.88
CA PHE A 11 -5.71 12.15 8.35
C PHE A 11 -6.25 13.58 8.52
N SER A 12 -6.88 14.08 7.48
CA SER A 12 -7.94 15.09 7.53
C SER A 12 -9.02 14.74 6.51
N GLN A 13 -10.25 15.18 6.75
CA GLN A 13 -11.35 14.92 5.80
C GLN A 13 -11.10 15.59 4.44
N GLU A 14 -10.52 16.78 4.42
CA GLU A 14 -10.17 17.51 3.20
C GLU A 14 -9.19 16.74 2.30
N LYS A 15 -8.17 16.11 2.91
CA LYS A 15 -7.22 15.26 2.17
C LYS A 15 -7.91 14.04 1.58
N LEU A 16 -8.77 13.39 2.35
CA LEU A 16 -9.55 12.25 1.86
C LEU A 16 -10.44 12.65 0.68
N ASP A 17 -11.18 13.75 0.80
CA ASP A 17 -12.07 14.26 -0.25
C ASP A 17 -11.28 14.58 -1.52
N HIS A 18 -10.10 15.20 -1.37
CA HIS A 18 -9.18 15.47 -2.49
C HIS A 18 -8.76 14.16 -3.18
N ILE A 19 -8.33 13.15 -2.42
CA ILE A 19 -7.90 11.87 -3.00
C ILE A 19 -9.07 11.15 -3.68
N LEU A 20 -10.24 11.11 -3.06
CA LEU A 20 -11.44 10.49 -3.63
C LEU A 20 -11.92 11.18 -4.93
N SER A 21 -11.57 12.45 -5.14
CA SER A 21 -11.89 13.17 -6.39
C SER A 21 -11.20 12.59 -7.63
N ASN A 22 -10.15 11.79 -7.47
CA ASN A 22 -9.41 11.16 -8.57
C ASN A 22 -10.11 9.93 -9.20
N LYS A 23 -11.34 9.61 -8.78
CA LYS A 23 -12.24 8.63 -9.43
C LYS A 23 -11.62 7.26 -9.69
N ALA A 24 -11.07 6.63 -8.67
CA ALA A 24 -10.67 5.23 -8.73
C ALA A 24 -11.81 4.29 -8.27
N ASP A 25 -11.62 3.01 -8.53
CA ASP A 25 -12.49 1.94 -8.04
C ASP A 25 -12.21 1.62 -6.57
N ILE A 26 -10.92 1.65 -6.18
CA ILE A 26 -10.41 1.29 -4.85
C ILE A 26 -9.32 2.28 -4.45
N TYR A 27 -9.32 2.64 -3.16
CA TYR A 27 -8.30 3.49 -2.53
C TYR A 27 -7.68 2.76 -1.35
N ILE A 28 -6.36 2.67 -1.33
CA ILE A 28 -5.55 2.13 -0.24
C ILE A 28 -4.94 3.32 0.50
N LEU A 29 -5.31 3.49 1.76
CA LEU A 29 -5.06 4.72 2.52
C LEU A 29 -4.33 4.42 3.83
N PRO A 30 -3.00 4.30 3.82
CA PRO A 30 -2.21 4.35 5.04
C PRO A 30 -2.43 5.67 5.78
N GLU A 31 -2.41 5.61 7.10
CA GLU A 31 -2.67 6.73 8.02
C GLU A 31 -4.10 7.29 7.99
N LEU A 32 -5.06 6.51 7.49
CA LEU A 32 -6.48 6.85 7.59
C LEU A 32 -6.98 6.71 9.04
N ALA A 33 -7.86 7.62 9.46
CA ALA A 33 -8.56 7.50 10.73
C ALA A 33 -9.63 6.40 10.72
N CYS A 34 -10.09 6.01 11.91
CA CYS A 34 -11.13 4.98 12.07
C CYS A 34 -12.47 5.41 11.43
N PRO A 35 -13.37 4.45 11.14
CA PRO A 35 -14.63 4.72 10.47
C PRO A 35 -15.51 5.77 11.15
N GLN A 36 -15.39 5.91 12.47
CA GLN A 36 -16.16 6.89 13.25
C GLN A 36 -15.72 8.34 13.04
N MET A 37 -14.50 8.52 12.54
CA MET A 37 -13.91 9.85 12.25
C MET A 37 -13.95 10.21 10.76
N VAL A 38 -14.34 9.26 9.90
CA VAL A 38 -14.32 9.41 8.43
C VAL A 38 -15.74 9.60 7.91
N SER A 39 -15.92 10.60 7.07
CA SER A 39 -17.16 10.80 6.29
C SER A 39 -16.91 10.38 4.85
N LEU A 40 -17.57 9.31 4.41
CA LEU A 40 -17.47 8.85 3.02
C LEU A 40 -18.63 9.39 2.19
N PRO A 41 -18.40 9.75 0.91
CA PRO A 41 -19.48 10.05 -0.01
C PRO A 41 -20.44 8.87 -0.20
N GLU A 42 -21.67 9.15 -0.57
CA GLU A 42 -22.64 8.10 -0.91
C GLU A 42 -22.08 7.18 -2.01
N GLY A 43 -22.28 5.87 -1.83
CA GLY A 43 -21.79 4.87 -2.77
C GLY A 43 -20.37 4.38 -2.50
N TYR A 44 -19.74 4.78 -1.41
CA TYR A 44 -18.47 4.21 -0.96
C TYR A 44 -18.66 3.35 0.30
N LYS A 45 -17.78 2.35 0.43
CA LYS A 45 -17.63 1.49 1.61
C LYS A 45 -16.19 1.52 2.06
N MET A 46 -15.94 1.12 3.31
CA MET A 46 -14.61 1.09 3.89
C MET A 46 -14.42 -0.15 4.77
N GLU A 47 -13.22 -0.73 4.70
CA GLU A 47 -12.60 -1.58 5.73
C GLU A 47 -11.43 -0.82 6.34
N TRP A 48 -11.17 -1.06 7.61
CA TRP A 48 -10.11 -0.36 8.33
C TRP A 48 -9.47 -1.26 9.38
N MET A 49 -8.19 -1.03 9.63
CA MET A 49 -7.40 -1.70 10.67
C MET A 49 -6.44 -0.70 11.31
N GLY A 50 -6.51 -0.58 12.63
CA GLY A 50 -5.62 0.28 13.40
C GLY A 50 -5.75 0.06 14.89
N ASP A 51 -4.75 0.50 15.67
CA ASP A 51 -4.73 0.42 17.14
C ASP A 51 -5.21 1.71 17.80
N ILE A 52 -5.19 2.80 17.07
CA ILE A 52 -5.56 4.13 17.55
C ILE A 52 -6.48 4.82 16.53
N ASP A 53 -7.51 5.49 17.00
CA ASP A 53 -8.61 5.99 16.17
C ASP A 53 -8.19 6.94 15.05
N PHE A 54 -7.12 7.70 15.23
CA PHE A 54 -6.69 8.70 14.26
C PHE A 54 -5.63 8.18 13.27
N LYS A 55 -5.26 6.88 13.33
CA LYS A 55 -4.20 6.34 12.48
C LYS A 55 -4.32 4.83 12.27
N GLY A 56 -4.54 4.42 11.04
CA GLY A 56 -4.64 3.02 10.64
C GLY A 56 -4.46 2.84 9.15
N LEU A 57 -4.70 1.64 8.67
CA LEU A 57 -4.76 1.31 7.26
C LEU A 57 -6.20 1.15 6.84
N GLY A 58 -6.63 1.92 5.85
CA GLY A 58 -7.97 1.83 5.27
C GLY A 58 -7.96 1.36 3.82
N ILE A 59 -9.00 0.63 3.45
CA ILE A 59 -9.39 0.39 2.07
C ILE A 59 -10.76 1.04 1.89
N VAL A 60 -10.88 1.97 0.94
CA VAL A 60 -12.14 2.57 0.53
C VAL A 60 -12.44 2.14 -0.89
N TRP A 61 -13.68 1.75 -1.17
CA TRP A 61 -14.05 1.30 -2.52
C TRP A 61 -15.46 1.71 -2.91
N ASN A 62 -15.69 1.79 -4.22
CA ASN A 62 -17.03 2.03 -4.76
C ASN A 62 -17.93 0.83 -4.46
N SER A 63 -19.07 1.07 -3.81
CA SER A 63 -20.01 0.02 -3.40
C SER A 63 -20.63 -0.79 -4.56
N ARG A 64 -20.50 -0.31 -5.80
CA ARG A 64 -20.87 -1.05 -7.02
C ARG A 64 -19.95 -2.24 -7.31
N LEU A 65 -18.75 -2.23 -6.73
CA LEU A 65 -17.89 -3.40 -6.75
C LEU A 65 -18.48 -4.47 -5.84
N ASN A 66 -18.56 -5.68 -6.35
CA ASN A 66 -18.82 -6.83 -5.49
C ASN A 66 -17.52 -7.17 -4.76
N ALA A 67 -17.32 -6.53 -3.61
CA ALA A 67 -16.10 -6.59 -2.82
C ALA A 67 -16.42 -6.95 -1.38
N GLU A 68 -15.60 -7.82 -0.81
CA GLU A 68 -15.77 -8.31 0.57
C GLU A 68 -14.41 -8.61 1.23
N ARG A 69 -14.38 -8.55 2.54
CA ARG A 69 -13.27 -9.07 3.31
C ARG A 69 -13.30 -10.60 3.26
N PRO A 70 -12.19 -11.26 2.84
CA PRO A 70 -12.17 -12.72 2.72
C PRO A 70 -12.46 -13.42 4.05
N ASN A 71 -13.22 -14.50 4.04
CA ASN A 71 -13.60 -15.26 5.24
C ASN A 71 -12.40 -15.91 5.95
N TRP A 72 -11.33 -16.20 5.21
CA TRP A 72 -10.10 -16.76 5.78
C TRP A 72 -9.27 -15.72 6.55
N PHE A 73 -9.52 -14.43 6.32
CA PHE A 73 -8.70 -13.37 6.92
C PHE A 73 -8.89 -13.33 8.44
N LYS A 74 -7.78 -13.57 9.12
CA LYS A 74 -7.62 -13.30 10.54
C LYS A 74 -6.50 -12.27 10.69
N PRO A 75 -6.70 -11.18 11.42
CA PRO A 75 -5.72 -10.10 11.55
C PRO A 75 -4.52 -10.54 12.39
N LYS A 76 -3.69 -11.44 11.85
CA LYS A 76 -2.46 -11.91 12.49
C LYS A 76 -1.35 -10.87 12.37
N HIS A 77 -1.31 -10.17 11.24
CA HIS A 77 -0.35 -9.10 10.98
C HIS A 77 -1.10 -7.78 10.88
N GLN A 78 -0.73 -6.85 11.74
CA GLN A 78 -1.30 -5.51 11.70
C GLN A 78 -0.89 -4.80 10.40
N TYR A 79 -1.82 -3.99 9.89
CA TYR A 79 -1.63 -3.18 8.69
C TYR A 79 -1.35 -3.97 7.40
N PHE A 80 -1.90 -5.19 7.33
CA PHE A 80 -2.11 -5.95 6.11
C PHE A 80 -3.60 -6.26 6.01
N LEU A 81 -4.29 -5.65 5.07
CA LEU A 81 -5.74 -5.69 4.98
C LEU A 81 -6.16 -6.19 3.58
N PRO A 82 -6.76 -7.40 3.48
CA PRO A 82 -7.22 -7.93 2.20
C PRO A 82 -8.63 -7.48 1.87
N LEU A 83 -8.87 -7.26 0.58
CA LEU A 83 -10.20 -7.11 -0.03
C LEU A 83 -10.28 -8.02 -1.25
N LEU A 84 -11.31 -8.87 -1.31
CA LEU A 84 -11.56 -9.71 -2.47
C LEU A 84 -12.59 -9.02 -3.38
N VAL A 85 -12.21 -8.78 -4.63
CA VAL A 85 -13.03 -8.07 -5.60
C VAL A 85 -13.16 -8.91 -6.87
N ARG A 86 -14.33 -9.55 -7.09
CA ARG A 86 -14.59 -10.38 -8.27
C ARG A 86 -13.52 -11.45 -8.51
N GLY A 87 -13.02 -12.06 -7.44
CA GLY A 87 -11.97 -13.08 -7.50
C GLY A 87 -10.53 -12.54 -7.55
N THR A 88 -10.33 -11.22 -7.62
CA THR A 88 -9.02 -10.58 -7.48
C THR A 88 -8.78 -10.20 -6.03
N LEU A 89 -7.65 -10.59 -5.47
CA LEU A 89 -7.22 -10.21 -4.14
C LEU A 89 -6.47 -8.87 -4.20
N ILE A 90 -6.95 -7.89 -3.44
CA ILE A 90 -6.25 -6.64 -3.20
C ILE A 90 -5.73 -6.69 -1.76
N MET A 91 -4.41 -6.75 -1.60
CA MET A 91 -3.74 -6.71 -0.31
C MET A 91 -3.18 -5.31 -0.07
N ALA A 92 -3.86 -4.53 0.76
CA ALA A 92 -3.31 -3.28 1.24
C ALA A 92 -2.19 -3.58 2.25
N ALA A 93 -1.05 -2.92 2.10
CA ALA A 93 0.12 -3.12 2.94
C ALA A 93 0.66 -1.80 3.50
N TRP A 94 0.87 -1.79 4.82
CA TRP A 94 1.53 -0.68 5.51
C TRP A 94 2.35 -1.22 6.70
N PRO A 95 3.43 -1.99 6.44
CA PRO A 95 4.27 -2.51 7.50
C PRO A 95 4.82 -1.37 8.35
N THR A 96 4.36 -1.30 9.58
CA THR A 96 4.80 -0.29 10.55
C THR A 96 5.02 -0.91 11.92
N THR A 97 5.85 -0.26 12.75
CA THR A 97 6.18 -0.75 14.08
C THR A 97 5.01 -0.51 15.04
N THR A 98 4.64 -1.54 15.78
CA THR A 98 3.64 -1.48 16.85
C THR A 98 4.25 -2.02 18.14
N GLU A 99 3.58 -1.87 19.27
CA GLU A 99 4.04 -2.47 20.52
C GLU A 99 4.13 -4.01 20.44
N GLN A 100 3.32 -4.63 19.57
CA GLN A 100 3.25 -6.09 19.43
C GLN A 100 4.37 -6.65 18.58
N ASN A 101 4.91 -5.89 17.62
CA ASN A 101 5.93 -6.37 16.69
C ASN A 101 7.34 -5.82 16.94
N LYS A 102 7.53 -4.92 17.92
CA LYS A 102 8.87 -4.49 18.35
C LYS A 102 9.69 -5.68 18.86
N PRO A 103 10.98 -5.76 18.57
CA PRO A 103 11.83 -4.76 17.89
C PRO A 103 11.97 -4.96 16.37
N LYS A 104 11.04 -5.65 15.71
CA LYS A 104 11.14 -5.93 14.26
C LYS A 104 11.17 -4.65 13.43
N ARG A 105 11.86 -4.73 12.29
CA ARG A 105 11.94 -3.64 11.30
C ARG A 105 10.91 -3.83 10.20
N TYR A 106 10.61 -2.78 9.45
CA TYR A 106 9.58 -2.77 8.42
C TYR A 106 9.73 -3.89 7.38
N PRO A 107 10.94 -4.17 6.79
CA PRO A 107 11.08 -5.27 5.85
C PRO A 107 10.81 -6.64 6.47
N GLN A 108 11.21 -6.85 7.74
CA GLN A 108 10.91 -8.09 8.46
C GLN A 108 9.40 -8.26 8.68
N ILE A 109 8.72 -7.18 9.11
CA ILE A 109 7.25 -7.18 9.31
C ILE A 109 6.55 -7.52 7.99
N ALA A 110 7.01 -6.91 6.89
CA ALA A 110 6.45 -7.16 5.56
C ALA A 110 6.66 -8.61 5.11
N LEU A 111 7.89 -9.12 5.18
CA LEU A 111 8.22 -10.48 4.75
C LEU A 111 7.45 -11.54 5.55
N GLU A 112 7.40 -11.42 6.88
CA GLU A 112 6.65 -12.35 7.72
C GLU A 112 5.15 -12.34 7.38
N ALA A 113 4.56 -11.17 7.12
CA ALA A 113 3.17 -11.08 6.74
C ALA A 113 2.91 -11.68 5.36
N LEU A 114 3.75 -11.39 4.37
CA LEU A 114 3.64 -11.93 3.02
C LEU A 114 3.74 -13.45 3.03
N MET A 115 4.73 -14.02 3.72
CA MET A 115 4.92 -15.47 3.85
C MET A 115 3.72 -16.15 4.55
N ASP A 116 3.16 -15.54 5.59
CA ASP A 116 1.99 -16.10 6.28
C ASP A 116 0.71 -16.04 5.42
N TYR A 117 0.60 -15.06 4.53
CA TYR A 117 -0.54 -14.93 3.60
C TYR A 117 -0.26 -15.56 2.23
N GLU A 118 0.92 -16.12 1.99
CA GLU A 118 1.31 -16.76 0.72
C GLU A 118 0.23 -17.69 0.14
N PRO A 119 -0.37 -18.64 0.91
CA PRO A 119 -1.34 -19.56 0.35
C PRO A 119 -2.53 -18.84 -0.33
N TYR A 120 -2.97 -17.73 0.27
CA TYR A 120 -4.09 -16.94 -0.24
C TYR A 120 -3.68 -15.99 -1.36
N ILE A 121 -2.47 -15.44 -1.29
CA ILE A 121 -1.90 -14.59 -2.32
C ILE A 121 -1.73 -15.36 -3.63
N ASN A 122 -1.26 -16.61 -3.55
CA ASN A 122 -0.98 -17.45 -4.71
C ASN A 122 -2.23 -18.15 -5.28
N GLU A 123 -3.32 -18.23 -4.51
CA GLU A 123 -4.62 -18.77 -5.00
C GLU A 123 -5.40 -17.78 -5.88
N HIS A 124 -5.01 -16.49 -5.89
CA HIS A 124 -5.77 -15.45 -6.58
C HIS A 124 -4.91 -14.64 -7.55
N PRO A 125 -5.48 -14.09 -8.62
CA PRO A 125 -4.95 -12.89 -9.25
C PRO A 125 -4.85 -11.80 -8.19
N THR A 126 -3.64 -11.23 -7.96
CA THR A 126 -3.40 -10.40 -6.76
C THR A 126 -2.69 -9.10 -7.08
N VAL A 127 -3.07 -8.04 -6.36
CA VAL A 127 -2.33 -6.77 -6.23
C VAL A 127 -1.98 -6.56 -4.76
N ILE A 128 -0.70 -6.38 -4.46
CA ILE A 128 -0.19 -5.98 -3.14
C ILE A 128 0.29 -4.54 -3.29
N ILE A 129 -0.31 -3.61 -2.55
CA ILE A 129 -0.06 -2.18 -2.78
C ILE A 129 -0.11 -1.39 -1.48
N GLY A 130 0.79 -0.42 -1.33
CA GLY A 130 0.82 0.49 -0.19
C GLY A 130 2.20 1.06 0.09
N ASP A 131 2.35 1.65 1.27
CA ASP A 131 3.60 2.18 1.79
C ASP A 131 4.36 1.07 2.53
N MET A 132 5.43 0.57 1.94
CA MET A 132 6.25 -0.50 2.52
C MET A 132 7.24 0.00 3.58
N ASN A 133 7.35 1.30 3.80
CA ASN A 133 8.25 1.92 4.78
C ASN A 133 9.72 1.50 4.64
N CYS A 134 10.13 1.00 3.50
CA CYS A 134 11.49 0.54 3.26
C CYS A 134 11.96 0.85 1.84
N TYR A 135 13.26 1.13 1.70
CA TYR A 135 13.93 1.48 0.45
C TYR A 135 15.32 0.85 0.39
N LYS A 136 15.89 0.76 -0.80
CA LYS A 136 17.23 0.18 -1.02
C LYS A 136 18.32 1.02 -0.35
N GLY A 137 19.11 0.38 0.51
CA GLY A 137 20.18 1.06 1.27
C GLY A 137 19.70 1.70 2.58
N GLN A 138 18.51 1.36 3.05
CA GLN A 138 18.01 1.83 4.34
C GLN A 138 18.90 1.36 5.49
N SER A 139 19.17 2.27 6.43
CA SER A 139 20.00 1.96 7.60
C SER A 139 19.47 0.75 8.36
N GLY A 140 20.35 -0.25 8.56
CA GLY A 140 20.07 -1.48 9.29
C GLY A 140 19.29 -2.52 8.49
N GLU A 141 19.16 -2.39 7.18
CA GLU A 141 18.76 -3.52 6.34
C GLU A 141 19.81 -4.64 6.42
N THR A 142 19.35 -5.86 6.27
CA THR A 142 20.18 -7.05 6.18
C THR A 142 19.88 -7.78 4.88
N LYS A 143 20.71 -8.76 4.49
CA LYS A 143 20.41 -9.57 3.31
C LYS A 143 19.05 -10.27 3.41
N GLU A 144 18.68 -10.69 4.63
CA GLU A 144 17.43 -11.40 4.91
C GLU A 144 16.23 -10.46 5.03
N PHE A 145 16.44 -9.27 5.62
CA PHE A 145 15.38 -8.29 5.87
C PHE A 145 15.70 -6.95 5.20
N SER A 146 15.30 -6.83 3.95
CA SER A 146 15.49 -5.65 3.12
C SER A 146 14.37 -5.52 2.08
N ILE A 147 14.25 -4.36 1.45
CA ILE A 147 13.36 -4.23 0.28
C ILE A 147 13.79 -5.16 -0.87
N GLN A 148 15.09 -5.45 -1.00
CA GLN A 148 15.57 -6.42 -1.99
C GLN A 148 14.98 -7.81 -1.72
N ALA A 149 14.96 -8.27 -0.46
CA ALA A 149 14.38 -9.57 -0.12
C ALA A 149 12.87 -9.63 -0.42
N ILE A 150 12.14 -8.51 -0.27
CA ILE A 150 10.74 -8.42 -0.68
C ILE A 150 10.64 -8.54 -2.20
N PHE A 151 11.49 -7.86 -2.97
CA PHE A 151 11.50 -7.98 -4.43
C PHE A 151 11.82 -9.39 -4.90
N ASP A 152 12.83 -10.03 -4.31
CA ASP A 152 13.22 -11.40 -4.63
C ASP A 152 12.06 -12.38 -4.38
N LEU A 153 11.34 -12.23 -3.25
CA LEU A 153 10.15 -13.01 -2.93
C LEU A 153 9.01 -12.76 -3.93
N MET A 154 8.76 -11.51 -4.28
CA MET A 154 7.72 -11.15 -5.26
C MET A 154 8.05 -11.74 -6.65
N GLU A 155 9.30 -11.68 -7.07
CA GLU A 155 9.75 -12.27 -8.34
C GLU A 155 9.61 -13.80 -8.34
N GLU A 156 9.96 -14.47 -7.22
CA GLU A 156 9.77 -15.91 -7.04
C GLU A 156 8.29 -16.31 -7.20
N TRP A 157 7.36 -15.50 -6.71
CA TRP A 157 5.92 -15.73 -6.84
C TRP A 157 5.33 -15.23 -8.17
N GLY A 158 6.16 -14.73 -9.09
CA GLY A 158 5.73 -14.25 -10.41
C GLY A 158 5.09 -12.86 -10.41
N PHE A 159 5.29 -12.09 -9.35
CA PHE A 159 4.81 -10.70 -9.27
C PHE A 159 5.80 -9.74 -9.92
N LYS A 160 5.28 -8.63 -10.42
CA LYS A 160 6.06 -7.51 -10.93
C LYS A 160 5.77 -6.26 -10.11
N SER A 161 6.80 -5.48 -9.82
CA SER A 161 6.62 -4.11 -9.33
C SER A 161 6.15 -3.23 -10.49
N ALA A 162 5.01 -2.55 -10.30
CA ALA A 162 4.37 -1.80 -11.38
C ALA A 162 5.24 -0.64 -11.89
N TYR A 163 5.87 0.12 -10.99
CA TYR A 163 6.82 1.18 -11.35
C TYR A 163 7.98 0.64 -12.18
N HIS A 164 8.69 -0.37 -11.67
CA HIS A 164 9.88 -0.91 -12.31
C HIS A 164 9.56 -1.60 -13.63
N HIS A 165 8.38 -2.24 -13.72
CA HIS A 165 7.91 -2.82 -14.98
C HIS A 165 7.62 -1.75 -16.04
N LYS A 166 7.06 -0.60 -15.65
CA LYS A 166 6.74 0.50 -16.57
C LYS A 166 7.98 1.27 -17.01
N THR A 167 8.88 1.57 -16.08
CA THR A 167 10.05 2.44 -16.34
C THR A 167 11.28 1.67 -16.86
N GLY A 168 11.40 0.38 -16.50
CA GLY A 168 12.61 -0.41 -16.72
C GLY A 168 13.75 -0.05 -15.77
N GLU A 169 13.54 0.81 -14.81
CA GLU A 169 14.55 1.19 -13.82
C GLU A 169 14.77 0.07 -12.79
N ALA A 170 16.00 -0.04 -12.30
CA ALA A 170 16.34 -1.03 -11.29
C ALA A 170 16.01 -0.51 -9.88
N LEU A 171 15.72 -1.44 -8.95
CA LEU A 171 15.52 -1.13 -7.54
C LEU A 171 16.71 -0.35 -6.96
N GLY A 172 16.44 0.79 -6.32
CA GLY A 172 17.43 1.73 -5.78
C GLY A 172 18.04 2.67 -6.83
N LYS A 173 17.43 2.71 -8.04
CA LYS A 173 17.81 3.61 -9.12
C LYS A 173 16.60 4.38 -9.68
N GLU A 174 15.55 4.47 -8.89
CA GLU A 174 14.32 5.16 -9.25
C GLU A 174 14.62 6.65 -9.49
N SER A 175 14.23 7.14 -10.67
CA SER A 175 14.36 8.55 -11.04
C SER A 175 13.31 9.43 -10.38
N LEU A 176 12.17 8.82 -10.02
CA LEU A 176 11.09 9.45 -9.27
C LEU A 176 11.15 9.07 -7.79
N THR A 177 10.35 9.75 -6.98
CA THR A 177 10.25 9.50 -5.53
C THR A 177 8.79 9.33 -5.14
N THR A 178 8.56 8.59 -4.05
CA THR A 178 7.23 8.47 -3.45
C THR A 178 7.13 9.07 -2.05
N TYR A 179 8.26 9.51 -1.48
CA TYR A 179 8.28 10.07 -0.12
C TYR A 179 9.28 11.22 0.01
N HIS A 180 8.82 12.32 0.58
CA HIS A 180 9.58 13.53 0.88
C HIS A 180 9.74 13.69 2.40
N HIS A 181 10.82 13.14 2.98
CA HIS A 181 11.01 13.12 4.42
C HIS A 181 10.95 14.52 5.04
N LEU A 182 10.08 14.68 6.03
CA LEU A 182 9.79 15.97 6.69
C LEU A 182 9.35 17.06 5.69
N PHE A 183 8.63 16.67 4.63
CA PHE A 183 8.18 17.60 3.58
C PHE A 183 9.31 18.37 2.88
N LYS A 184 10.50 17.75 2.74
CA LYS A 184 11.67 18.38 2.11
C LYS A 184 11.89 17.85 0.70
N GLU A 185 11.99 18.74 -0.27
CA GLU A 185 12.22 18.36 -1.68
C GLU A 185 13.53 17.60 -1.90
N GLU A 186 14.58 17.89 -1.11
CA GLU A 186 15.90 17.26 -1.21
C GLU A 186 15.99 15.91 -0.50
N SER A 187 15.05 15.58 0.39
CA SER A 187 15.08 14.34 1.18
C SER A 187 14.09 13.33 0.63
N ARG A 188 14.52 12.59 -0.41
CA ARG A 188 13.67 11.77 -1.27
C ARG A 188 13.94 10.30 -1.10
N PHE A 189 12.86 9.51 -0.99
CA PHE A 189 12.93 8.05 -0.91
C PHE A 189 11.81 7.43 -1.74
N PHE A 190 11.98 6.17 -2.14
CA PHE A 190 10.94 5.38 -2.78
C PHE A 190 10.45 4.34 -1.78
N LEU A 191 9.26 4.53 -1.21
CA LEU A 191 8.69 3.69 -0.14
C LEU A 191 7.38 3.01 -0.53
N ASP A 192 6.67 3.58 -1.50
CA ASP A 192 5.36 3.11 -1.91
C ASP A 192 5.48 2.22 -3.13
N TYR A 193 5.00 0.98 -3.02
CA TYR A 193 5.12 -0.02 -4.07
C TYR A 193 3.77 -0.64 -4.40
N ALA A 194 3.62 -1.02 -5.67
CA ALA A 194 2.54 -1.86 -6.16
C ALA A 194 3.14 -3.10 -6.83
N PHE A 195 2.87 -4.28 -6.29
CA PHE A 195 3.26 -5.57 -6.86
C PHE A 195 2.03 -6.30 -7.36
N THR A 196 2.13 -6.95 -8.52
CA THR A 196 1.00 -7.71 -9.06
C THR A 196 1.46 -8.85 -9.97
N ASN A 197 0.69 -9.95 -9.97
CA ASN A 197 0.78 -11.05 -10.92
C ASN A 197 -0.25 -10.92 -12.07
N ILE A 198 -0.96 -9.78 -12.13
CA ILE A 198 -1.94 -9.46 -13.17
C ILE A 198 -1.27 -8.57 -14.22
N PRO A 199 -1.67 -8.66 -15.51
CA PRO A 199 -1.20 -7.72 -16.53
C PRO A 199 -1.53 -6.27 -16.16
N ILE A 200 -0.49 -5.42 -16.13
CA ILE A 200 -0.60 -4.00 -15.82
C ILE A 200 -0.97 -3.27 -17.11
N LYS A 201 -2.10 -2.56 -17.12
CA LYS A 201 -2.52 -1.70 -18.22
C LYS A 201 -1.87 -0.34 -18.14
N ASP A 202 -1.83 0.24 -16.94
CA ASP A 202 -1.15 1.51 -16.69
C ASP A 202 -0.68 1.61 -15.24
N PHE A 203 0.32 2.45 -14.99
CA PHE A 203 0.82 2.84 -13.68
C PHE A 203 1.26 4.30 -13.73
N GLN A 204 0.92 5.08 -12.71
CA GLN A 204 1.29 6.48 -12.61
C GLN A 204 1.63 6.83 -11.17
N LEU A 205 2.60 7.73 -10.98
CA LEU A 205 2.76 8.48 -9.75
C LEU A 205 2.09 9.86 -9.95
N PHE A 206 1.41 10.34 -8.91
CA PHE A 206 0.86 11.68 -8.92
C PHE A 206 2.00 12.72 -8.83
N GLU A 207 1.68 13.97 -9.11
CA GLU A 207 2.55 15.07 -8.70
C GLU A 207 2.53 15.21 -7.18
N TRP A 208 3.68 15.51 -6.59
CA TRP A 208 3.76 15.71 -5.15
C TRP A 208 3.03 16.99 -4.74
N ASP A 209 2.04 16.85 -3.90
CA ASP A 209 1.33 17.96 -3.29
C ASP A 209 1.64 18.00 -1.78
N ARG A 210 2.45 18.97 -1.39
CA ARG A 210 2.88 19.17 0.00
C ARG A 210 1.73 19.43 0.97
N GLU A 211 0.63 20.00 0.49
CA GLU A 211 -0.55 20.27 1.33
C GLU A 211 -1.34 19.00 1.63
N ILE A 212 -1.18 17.98 0.79
CA ILE A 212 -1.87 16.69 0.95
C ILE A 212 -1.01 15.73 1.77
N SER A 213 0.26 15.52 1.41
CA SER A 213 1.09 14.51 2.09
C SER A 213 2.58 14.75 1.87
N ASP A 214 3.42 14.16 2.73
CA ASP A 214 4.83 13.94 2.45
C ASP A 214 5.07 12.72 1.53
N HIS A 215 4.02 11.93 1.24
CA HIS A 215 4.04 10.89 0.23
C HIS A 215 3.48 11.36 -1.11
N VAL A 216 3.82 10.62 -2.17
CA VAL A 216 3.28 10.74 -3.52
C VAL A 216 2.34 9.58 -3.76
N GLY A 217 1.13 9.86 -4.17
CA GLY A 217 0.16 8.83 -4.50
C GLY A 217 0.57 8.03 -5.75
N GLN A 218 0.16 6.78 -5.80
CA GLN A 218 0.35 5.90 -6.95
C GLN A 218 -0.98 5.36 -7.46
N LEU A 219 -1.11 5.25 -8.77
CA LEU A 219 -2.26 4.68 -9.46
C LEU A 219 -1.82 3.48 -10.27
N ILE A 220 -2.52 2.37 -10.14
CA ILE A 220 -2.36 1.19 -11.00
C ILE A 220 -3.69 0.86 -11.67
N GLU A 221 -3.66 0.59 -12.97
CA GLU A 221 -4.77 0.00 -13.73
C GLU A 221 -4.46 -1.43 -14.13
N ILE A 222 -5.35 -2.36 -13.77
CA ILE A 222 -5.29 -3.78 -14.09
C ILE A 222 -6.52 -4.23 -14.86
#